data_0655d367fc50a84e4eecc4bd7cd8ee27
#
_entry.id   0655d367fc50a84e4eecc4bd7cd8ee27
#
_cell.length_a   1.000
_cell.length_b   1.000
_cell.length_c   1.000
_cell.angle_alpha   90.00
_cell.angle_beta   90.00
_cell.angle_gamma   90.00
#
_symmetry.space_group_name_H-M   'P 1'
#
loop_
_entity.id
_entity.type
_entity.pdbx_description
1 polymer ?
#
loop_
_entity_poly.entity_id
_entity_poly.type
_entity_poly.pdbx_seq_one_letter_code
_entity_poly.pdbx_strand_id
1 'polypeptide(L)'
;MRAPWFTALVRGPSMVPALRHDDRILVLRSSTARPGDIVVGRFRSRPDLLVVKRVARKEADGYWLEGDNPYGSDDSATYGVADVIGRVLLRWWPIGRRSP
;
A
#
# COMPACT_ATOMS: atom_id res chain seq x y z
N MET A 1 5.92 3.84 -23.55
CA MET A 1 6.68 3.95 -22.28
C MET A 1 5.73 4.32 -21.17
N ARG A 2 5.83 3.65 -20.04
CA ARG A 2 5.03 3.98 -18.86
C ARG A 2 5.64 5.16 -18.12
N ALA A 3 4.77 6.03 -17.58
CA ALA A 3 5.21 7.04 -16.64
C ALA A 3 5.85 6.36 -15.40
N PRO A 4 6.86 6.99 -14.77
CA PRO A 4 7.48 6.43 -13.57
C PRO A 4 6.58 6.52 -12.35
N TRP A 5 5.42 7.16 -12.44
CA TRP A 5 4.49 7.35 -11.34
C TRP A 5 3.05 7.18 -11.83
N PHE A 6 2.15 6.94 -10.89
CA PHE A 6 0.71 6.89 -11.15
C PHE A 6 -0.04 7.34 -9.90
N THR A 7 -1.33 7.58 -10.06
CA THR A 7 -2.20 7.89 -8.93
C THR A 7 -3.13 6.72 -8.65
N ALA A 8 -3.54 6.60 -7.41
CA ALA A 8 -4.45 5.55 -6.98
C ALA A 8 -5.43 6.10 -5.95
N LEU A 9 -6.51 5.36 -5.74
CA LEU A 9 -7.55 5.70 -4.79
C LEU A 9 -7.52 4.66 -3.66
N VAL A 10 -7.42 5.15 -2.44
CA VAL A 10 -7.44 4.27 -1.25
C VAL A 10 -8.85 3.78 -1.01
N ARG A 11 -9.00 2.48 -0.84
CA ARG A 11 -10.29 1.84 -0.52
C ARG A 11 -10.21 1.17 0.84
N GLY A 12 -11.23 1.44 1.65
CA GLY A 12 -11.37 0.80 2.94
C GLY A 12 -10.48 1.41 4.04
N PRO A 13 -10.58 0.87 5.26
CA PRO A 13 -9.98 1.45 6.44
C PRO A 13 -8.62 0.87 6.83
N SER A 14 -8.03 -0.01 6.04
CA SER A 14 -6.86 -0.78 6.49
C SER A 14 -5.64 0.07 6.85
N MET A 15 -5.55 1.29 6.32
CA MET A 15 -4.41 2.18 6.55
C MET A 15 -4.75 3.37 7.44
N VAL A 16 -5.91 3.39 8.05
CA VAL A 16 -6.27 4.43 9.03
C VAL A 16 -5.33 4.32 10.25
N PRO A 17 -4.79 5.41 10.78
CA PRO A 17 -5.06 6.80 10.41
C PRO A 17 -4.17 7.39 9.33
N ALA A 18 -3.14 6.68 8.87
CA ALA A 18 -2.19 7.25 7.91
C ALA A 18 -2.85 7.62 6.58
N LEU A 19 -3.70 6.73 6.06
CA LEU A 19 -4.49 6.95 4.86
C LEU A 19 -5.93 6.53 5.12
N ARG A 20 -6.87 7.26 4.54
CA ARG A 20 -8.29 7.01 4.73
C ARG A 20 -8.96 6.63 3.41
N HIS A 21 -10.10 5.99 3.52
CA HIS A 21 -10.94 5.69 2.36
C HIS A 21 -11.17 6.95 1.53
N ASP A 22 -11.05 6.82 0.21
CA ASP A 22 -11.17 7.89 -0.78
C ASP A 22 -9.98 8.87 -0.83
N ASP A 23 -8.95 8.68 -0.05
CA ASP A 23 -7.71 9.43 -0.25
C ASP A 23 -7.12 9.09 -1.61
N ARG A 24 -6.61 10.10 -2.29
CA ARG A 24 -5.85 9.91 -3.52
C ARG A 24 -4.37 10.02 -3.22
N ILE A 25 -3.63 9.09 -3.76
CA ILE A 25 -2.20 8.96 -3.47
C ILE A 25 -1.40 9.00 -4.76
N LEU A 26 -0.21 9.56 -4.65
CA LEU A 26 0.78 9.55 -5.71
C LEU A 26 1.76 8.41 -5.42
N VAL A 27 1.97 7.57 -6.42
CA VAL A 27 2.75 6.33 -6.30
C VAL A 27 3.89 6.35 -7.29
N LEU A 28 5.10 6.09 -6.82
CA LEU A 28 6.25 5.88 -7.67
C LEU A 28 6.35 4.39 -8.03
N ARG A 29 6.37 4.07 -9.32
CA ARG A 29 6.53 2.67 -9.76
C ARG A 29 7.85 2.13 -9.26
N SER A 30 7.79 0.99 -8.59
CA SER A 30 8.97 0.36 -8.02
C SER A 30 8.62 -1.09 -7.68
N SER A 31 9.57 -2.00 -7.91
CA SER A 31 9.44 -3.38 -7.44
C SER A 31 10.11 -3.59 -6.10
N THR A 32 10.72 -2.56 -5.52
CA THR A 32 11.43 -2.64 -4.25
C THR A 32 10.91 -1.61 -3.27
N ALA A 33 11.02 -1.94 -2.00
CA ALA A 33 10.63 -1.06 -0.91
C ALA A 33 11.40 -1.47 0.36
N ARG A 34 11.28 -0.65 1.40
CA ARG A 34 11.92 -0.89 2.69
C ARG A 34 10.85 -1.07 3.76
N PRO A 35 11.17 -1.77 4.85
CA PRO A 35 10.27 -1.79 6.01
C PRO A 35 9.86 -0.37 6.41
N GLY A 36 8.58 -0.19 6.65
CA GLY A 36 8.00 1.11 6.97
C GLY A 36 7.42 1.86 5.78
N ASP A 37 7.81 1.53 4.56
CA ASP A 37 7.21 2.16 3.37
C ASP A 37 5.75 1.76 3.22
N ILE A 38 4.92 2.72 2.80
CA ILE A 38 3.57 2.41 2.33
C ILE A 38 3.67 2.13 0.84
N VAL A 39 3.09 1.02 0.42
CA VAL A 39 3.21 0.55 -0.96
C VAL A 39 1.85 0.19 -1.55
N VAL A 40 1.78 0.23 -2.88
CA VAL A 40 0.78 -0.51 -3.64
C VAL A 40 1.38 -1.88 -3.92
N GLY A 41 0.68 -2.92 -3.52
CA GLY A 41 1.16 -4.28 -3.66
C GLY A 41 0.10 -5.22 -4.20
N ARG A 42 0.55 -6.42 -4.53
CA ARG A 42 -0.31 -7.49 -5.01
C ARG A 42 0.10 -8.76 -4.30
N PHE A 43 -0.84 -9.37 -3.58
CA PHE A 43 -0.60 -10.69 -2.99
C PHE A 43 -0.53 -11.73 -4.09
N ARG A 44 0.46 -12.61 -4.02
CA ARG A 44 0.60 -13.67 -5.01
C ARG A 44 -0.57 -14.63 -5.00
N SER A 45 -1.17 -14.87 -3.84
CA SER A 45 -2.36 -15.70 -3.69
C SER A 45 -3.64 -15.01 -4.20
N ARG A 46 -3.61 -13.72 -4.43
CA ARG A 46 -4.75 -12.93 -4.90
C ARG A 46 -4.31 -11.94 -5.97
N PRO A 47 -3.90 -12.43 -7.16
CA PRO A 47 -3.32 -11.57 -8.19
C PRO A 47 -4.32 -10.59 -8.80
N ASP A 48 -5.60 -10.79 -8.58
CA ASP A 48 -6.67 -9.90 -9.02
C ASP A 48 -6.84 -8.66 -8.13
N LEU A 49 -6.16 -8.62 -7.00
CA LEU A 49 -6.38 -7.59 -5.98
C LEU A 49 -5.11 -6.75 -5.76
N LEU A 50 -5.22 -5.45 -6.04
CA LEU A 50 -4.20 -4.48 -5.62
C LEU A 50 -4.58 -3.93 -4.25
N VAL A 51 -3.60 -3.80 -3.39
CA VAL A 51 -3.79 -3.31 -2.02
C VAL A 51 -2.82 -2.17 -1.71
N VAL A 52 -3.19 -1.34 -0.76
CA VAL A 52 -2.30 -0.32 -0.17
C VAL A 52 -2.05 -0.72 1.26
N LYS A 53 -0.80 -1.02 1.58
CA LYS A 53 -0.39 -1.54 2.89
C LYS A 53 1.00 -1.02 3.23
N ARG A 54 1.42 -1.28 4.46
CA ARG A 54 2.79 -0.96 4.91
C ARG A 54 3.67 -2.20 4.83
N VAL A 55 4.90 -2.01 4.39
CA VAL A 55 5.89 -3.09 4.42
C VAL A 55 6.32 -3.33 5.86
N ALA A 56 6.06 -4.53 6.36
CA ALA A 56 6.53 -4.94 7.69
C ALA A 56 7.96 -5.46 7.61
N ARG A 57 8.26 -6.27 6.59
CA ARG A 57 9.60 -6.81 6.39
C ARG A 57 9.78 -7.33 4.97
N LYS A 58 11.03 -7.48 4.56
CA LYS A 58 11.40 -8.16 3.32
C LYS A 58 11.48 -9.66 3.61
N GLU A 59 10.85 -10.44 2.75
CA GLU A 59 11.00 -11.89 2.74
C GLU A 59 11.95 -12.32 1.63
N ALA A 60 12.32 -13.61 1.59
CA ALA A 60 13.30 -14.09 0.62
C ALA A 60 12.89 -13.81 -0.83
N ASP A 61 11.60 -13.92 -1.13
CA ASP A 61 11.08 -13.80 -2.50
C ASP A 61 9.94 -12.79 -2.63
N GLY A 62 9.77 -11.90 -1.67
CA GLY A 62 8.69 -10.92 -1.70
C GLY A 62 8.69 -10.05 -0.47
N TYR A 63 7.50 -9.53 -0.14
CA TYR A 63 7.32 -8.60 0.96
C TYR A 63 6.18 -9.05 1.85
N TRP A 64 6.33 -8.82 3.15
CA TRP A 64 5.28 -9.03 4.12
C TRP A 64 4.61 -7.69 4.40
N LEU A 65 3.33 -7.60 4.06
CA LEU A 65 2.55 -6.36 4.13
C LEU A 65 1.52 -6.42 5.24
N GLU A 66 1.37 -5.32 5.94
CA GLU A 66 0.40 -5.18 7.03
C GLU A 66 -0.35 -3.86 6.90
N GLY A 67 -1.63 -3.87 7.24
CA GLY A 67 -2.39 -2.64 7.38
C GLY A 67 -2.07 -1.97 8.71
N ASP A 68 -2.13 -0.64 8.74
CA ASP A 68 -1.93 0.13 9.96
C ASP A 68 -3.10 -0.03 10.94
N ASN A 69 -4.27 -0.35 10.43
CA ASN A 69 -5.47 -0.51 11.26
C ASN A 69 -5.62 -1.98 11.66
N PRO A 70 -5.44 -2.30 12.95
CA PRO A 70 -5.50 -3.69 13.40
C PRO A 70 -6.90 -4.31 13.31
N TYR A 71 -7.92 -3.51 13.11
CA TYR A 71 -9.32 -3.97 13.15
C TYR A 71 -9.92 -4.22 11.77
N GLY A 72 -9.26 -3.85 10.70
CA GLY A 72 -9.92 -3.87 9.40
C GLY A 72 -9.01 -4.28 8.25
N SER A 73 -8.07 -5.16 8.49
CA SER A 73 -7.05 -5.41 7.49
C SER A 73 -6.89 -6.90 7.21
N ASP A 74 -7.20 -7.29 5.98
CA ASP A 74 -6.69 -8.53 5.41
C ASP A 74 -5.31 -8.23 4.81
N ASP A 75 -4.30 -8.90 5.33
CA ASP A 75 -2.91 -8.62 4.99
C ASP A 75 -2.12 -9.91 4.76
N SER A 76 -0.78 -9.84 4.85
CA SER A 76 0.05 -11.01 4.58
C SER A 76 -0.18 -12.15 5.57
N ALA A 77 -0.69 -11.88 6.76
CA ALA A 77 -1.06 -12.96 7.68
C ALA A 77 -2.18 -13.83 7.10
N THR A 78 -3.05 -13.23 6.28
CA THR A 78 -4.12 -13.96 5.57
C THR A 78 -3.65 -14.51 4.23
N TYR A 79 -2.92 -13.70 3.45
CA TYR A 79 -2.66 -13.98 2.04
C TYR A 79 -1.22 -14.36 1.71
N GLY A 80 -0.29 -14.24 2.67
CA GLY A 80 1.12 -14.53 2.41
C GLY A 80 1.86 -13.37 1.77
N VAL A 81 2.98 -13.68 1.12
CA VAL A 81 3.86 -12.66 0.55
C VAL A 81 3.22 -11.92 -0.62
N ALA A 82 3.69 -10.72 -0.83
CA ALA A 82 3.23 -9.84 -1.89
C ALA A 82 4.40 -9.33 -2.73
N ASP A 83 4.08 -8.92 -3.94
CA ASP A 83 4.99 -8.15 -4.79
C ASP A 83 4.66 -6.67 -4.64
N VAL A 84 5.69 -5.83 -4.67
CA VAL A 84 5.54 -4.39 -4.64
C VAL A 84 5.38 -3.88 -6.07
N ILE A 85 4.34 -3.06 -6.29
CA ILE A 85 4.06 -2.41 -7.57
C ILE A 85 4.57 -0.97 -7.55
N GLY A 86 4.50 -0.32 -6.40
CA GLY A 86 5.01 1.03 -6.24
C GLY A 86 5.03 1.48 -4.79
N ARG A 87 5.77 2.56 -4.54
CA ARG A 87 5.86 3.19 -3.21
C ARG A 87 4.99 4.43 -3.19
N VAL A 88 4.20 4.59 -2.15
CA VAL A 88 3.39 5.77 -1.95
C VAL A 88 4.28 6.94 -1.54
N LEU A 89 4.28 8.01 -2.34
CA LEU A 89 5.07 9.20 -2.07
C LEU A 89 4.33 10.18 -1.18
N LEU A 90 3.04 10.40 -1.48
CA LEU A 90 2.21 11.32 -0.71
C LEU A 90 0.73 11.10 -1.00
N ARG A 91 -0.11 11.55 -0.08
CA ARG A 91 -1.52 11.75 -0.33
C ARG A 91 -1.66 13.16 -0.92
N TRP A 92 -2.23 13.24 -2.12
CA TRP A 92 -2.37 14.55 -2.77
C TRP A 92 -3.82 15.07 -2.75
N TRP A 93 -4.77 14.22 -2.39
CA TRP A 93 -6.16 14.62 -2.26
C TRP A 93 -6.82 13.86 -1.09
N PRO A 94 -7.62 14.48 -0.25
CA PRO A 94 -7.96 15.91 -0.24
C PRO A 94 -6.81 16.78 0.24
N ILE A 95 -6.68 17.94 -0.40
CA ILE A 95 -5.68 18.94 -0.04
C ILE A 95 -6.09 19.62 1.25
N GLY A 96 -5.12 19.85 2.14
CA GLY A 96 -5.35 20.58 3.38
C GLY A 96 -5.97 19.75 4.50
N ARG A 97 -6.35 18.50 4.26
CA ARG A 97 -6.81 17.64 5.34
C ARG A 97 -5.63 17.25 6.23
N ARG A 98 -5.80 17.46 7.51
CA ARG A 98 -4.77 17.08 8.48
C ARG A 98 -5.06 15.69 9.02
N SER A 99 -3.99 14.95 9.26
CA SER A 99 -4.10 13.70 10.00
C SER A 99 -4.50 14.01 11.45
N PRO A 100 -5.43 13.26 11.99
CA PRO A 100 -5.79 13.41 13.40
C PRO A 100 -4.60 13.08 14.30
#